data_9e55caf18740d3de08155f9b36527364
#
_entry.id   9e55caf18740d3de08155f9b36527364
#
_cell.length_a   1.000
_cell.length_b   1.000
_cell.length_c   1.000
_cell.angle_alpha   90.00
_cell.angle_beta   90.00
_cell.angle_gamma   90.00
#
_symmetry.space_group_name_H-M   'P 1'
#
loop_
_entity.id
_entity.type
_entity.pdbx_description
1 polymer ?
#
loop_
_entity_poly.entity_id
_entity_poly.type
_entity_poly.pdbx_seq_one_letter_code
_entity_poly.pdbx_strand_id
1 'polypeptide(L)'
;MAVSDENNPGVIGASRYQGGLHAGERGKLVAATGQNRRALSTINRNLIEGPPFPCAVSKRPLSERNAVCDKIPPIPQHRPITRKFAAQMANKQQMEPEEIKKPIQSVPDSNEDCSIIDVDNSDVPMFVQHTEAMMEEIERMEVEMEDVDDDDDDPLVDIDNCDKTNPLAVVEYIDDLYQFYKKAECTGCVPPNYMEQQYDINQRMRGILIDWLVEVHYKFELMEETLYLTINLIDRFLAVKQIARKKLQLVGVTAMLLACKYEEVSVPVIEDLVLISDKAYSRQEVLDMEKLMINTLQFNLSVPTPYVFMRRFLKAAQSNKKLELLSFFMIELCLVEYEMLRFPPSLLAAAAIFTAQCSLSGCKYWSKTSEWYTTYSEEQLMECSRMMVRFHQKAGTGKLTGVQRKYSTSKYGYAAKIEAPTFLLEA
;
A
#
# COMPACT_ATOMS: atom_id res chain seq x y z
N MET A 1 53.67 -15.60 48.70
CA MET A 1 54.09 -14.44 49.47
C MET A 1 53.00 -13.40 49.21
N ALA A 2 52.02 -13.31 50.05
CA ALA A 2 51.98 -12.53 51.30
C ALA A 2 51.98 -11.03 50.91
N VAL A 3 51.10 -10.14 51.30
CA VAL A 3 50.14 -10.01 52.44
C VAL A 3 49.48 -8.64 52.20
N SER A 4 48.15 -8.50 52.31
CA SER A 4 47.35 -7.68 53.24
C SER A 4 47.56 -6.16 53.19
N ASP A 5 46.67 -5.25 53.54
CA ASP A 5 45.40 -5.21 54.26
C ASP A 5 44.85 -3.77 54.26
N GLU A 6 43.53 -3.68 54.36
CA GLU A 6 42.74 -2.76 55.20
C GLU A 6 42.89 -1.22 55.07
N ASN A 7 41.80 -0.43 54.91
CA ASN A 7 40.90 -0.01 56.00
C ASN A 7 39.80 0.95 55.53
N ASN A 8 38.56 0.69 55.93
CA ASN A 8 37.44 1.64 56.14
C ASN A 8 37.55 2.18 57.60
N PRO A 9 36.94 3.21 58.11
CA PRO A 9 35.56 3.67 57.96
C PRO A 9 35.31 5.19 58.17
N GLY A 10 34.04 5.64 58.07
CA GLY A 10 33.61 6.93 58.60
C GLY A 10 32.14 7.29 58.31
N VAL A 11 31.28 6.88 59.20
CA VAL A 11 29.85 7.27 59.40
C VAL A 11 29.79 8.60 60.17
N ILE A 12 28.74 9.45 59.96
CA ILE A 12 28.05 10.43 60.83
C ILE A 12 27.36 11.44 59.89
N GLY A 13 26.09 11.87 59.97
CA GLY A 13 25.08 11.80 60.96
C GLY A 13 23.86 12.59 60.46
N ALA A 14 22.69 12.22 60.88
CA ALA A 14 21.38 12.81 60.59
C ALA A 14 21.20 14.16 61.26
N SER A 15 20.42 15.06 60.65
CA SER A 15 19.70 16.10 61.39
C SER A 15 18.30 16.33 60.81
N ARG A 16 17.30 16.07 61.65
CA ARG A 16 15.89 16.42 61.49
C ARG A 16 15.70 17.90 61.76
N TYR A 17 14.80 18.55 61.00
CA TYR A 17 13.94 19.58 61.59
C TYR A 17 12.52 19.46 61.01
N GLN A 18 11.58 19.43 61.98
CA GLN A 18 10.13 19.49 61.81
C GLN A 18 9.66 20.94 61.77
N GLY A 19 8.55 21.20 61.08
CA GLY A 19 7.63 22.26 61.51
C GLY A 19 6.99 23.08 60.40
N GLY A 20 5.64 23.01 60.29
CA GLY A 20 4.85 24.15 59.86
C GLY A 20 3.82 23.87 58.78
N LEU A 21 2.61 23.57 59.20
CA LEU A 21 1.35 23.57 58.42
C LEU A 21 1.01 24.98 57.89
N HIS A 22 0.66 25.09 56.59
CA HIS A 22 -0.44 25.96 56.20
C HIS A 22 -1.11 25.43 54.91
N ALA A 23 -2.44 25.37 54.98
CA ALA A 23 -3.35 24.99 53.92
C ALA A 23 -3.51 26.11 52.87
N GLY A 24 -3.65 25.78 51.59
CA GLY A 24 -4.02 26.73 50.56
C GLY A 24 -3.96 26.15 49.14
N GLU A 25 -5.14 25.94 48.60
CA GLU A 25 -5.49 25.86 47.17
C GLU A 25 -5.03 24.67 46.31
N ARG A 26 -6.02 23.79 46.08
CA ARG A 26 -6.06 22.81 45.01
C ARG A 26 -6.15 23.50 43.63
N GLY A 27 -5.05 23.76 43.01
CA GLY A 27 -4.96 24.00 41.57
C GLY A 27 -4.96 22.67 40.83
N LYS A 28 -6.03 22.31 40.15
CA LYS A 28 -6.11 21.18 39.26
C LYS A 28 -5.18 21.42 38.05
N LEU A 29 -4.03 20.76 38.02
CA LEU A 29 -3.25 20.56 36.83
C LEU A 29 -4.03 19.58 35.93
N VAL A 30 -4.81 20.13 35.00
CA VAL A 30 -5.43 19.37 33.90
C VAL A 30 -4.32 18.98 32.93
N ALA A 31 -4.00 17.70 32.89
CA ALA A 31 -3.03 17.13 31.98
C ALA A 31 -3.48 17.34 30.52
N ALA A 32 -2.70 18.11 29.77
CA ALA A 32 -2.85 18.32 28.32
C ALA A 32 -2.38 17.08 27.54
N THR A 33 -3.06 15.94 27.73
CA THR A 33 -2.77 14.68 27.01
C THR A 33 -3.85 14.30 25.97
N GLY A 34 -4.73 15.26 25.61
CA GLY A 34 -5.90 14.97 24.77
C GLY A 34 -5.80 15.29 23.27
N GLN A 35 -4.81 16.07 22.81
CA GLN A 35 -4.84 16.60 21.43
C GLN A 35 -4.29 15.66 20.36
N ASN A 36 -3.32 14.79 20.65
CA ASN A 36 -2.72 13.91 19.63
C ASN A 36 -3.56 12.66 19.29
N ARG A 37 -4.65 12.38 20.02
CA ARG A 37 -5.57 11.27 19.69
C ARG A 37 -6.68 11.68 18.73
N ARG A 38 -6.90 12.98 18.51
CA ARG A 38 -8.00 13.48 17.66
C ARG A 38 -7.70 13.37 16.17
N ALA A 39 -6.45 13.57 15.73
CA ALA A 39 -6.09 13.49 14.31
C ALA A 39 -6.37 12.10 13.72
N LEU A 40 -5.98 11.02 14.43
CA LEU A 40 -6.22 9.64 13.98
C LEU A 40 -7.68 9.19 14.15
N SER A 41 -8.45 9.79 15.07
CA SER A 41 -9.86 9.42 15.28
C SER A 41 -10.85 10.19 14.39
N THR A 42 -10.45 11.36 13.88
CA THR A 42 -11.34 12.22 13.07
C THR A 42 -11.47 11.69 11.63
N ILE A 43 -10.44 11.00 11.11
CA ILE A 43 -10.48 10.35 9.80
C ILE A 43 -11.58 9.29 9.72
N ASN A 44 -11.83 8.58 10.81
CA ASN A 44 -12.86 7.54 10.88
C ASN A 44 -14.32 8.08 10.85
N ARG A 45 -14.54 9.38 11.13
CA ARG A 45 -15.89 9.97 11.12
C ARG A 45 -16.27 10.65 9.81
N ASN A 46 -15.27 11.08 9.01
CA ASN A 46 -15.50 11.80 7.75
C ASN A 46 -15.74 10.90 6.55
N LEU A 47 -15.67 9.57 6.72
CA LEU A 47 -15.88 8.60 5.63
C LEU A 47 -17.34 8.22 5.39
N ILE A 48 -18.30 8.72 6.23
CA ILE A 48 -19.67 8.20 6.16
C ILE A 48 -20.68 9.16 5.53
N GLU A 49 -20.50 10.48 5.55
CA GLU A 49 -21.47 11.39 4.89
C GLU A 49 -20.86 12.77 4.63
N GLY A 50 -20.68 13.15 3.38
CA GLY A 50 -20.47 14.53 2.98
C GLY A 50 -20.31 14.70 1.46
N PRO A 51 -20.99 15.66 0.85
CA PRO A 51 -20.89 15.93 -0.60
C PRO A 51 -19.51 16.46 -0.96
N PRO A 52 -19.09 16.38 -2.24
CA PRO A 52 -17.75 16.77 -2.68
C PRO A 52 -17.51 18.26 -2.46
N PHE A 53 -16.35 18.59 -1.89
CA PHE A 53 -15.96 19.97 -1.63
C PHE A 53 -15.75 20.76 -2.93
N PRO A 54 -16.36 21.96 -3.09
CA PRO A 54 -16.02 22.84 -4.20
C PRO A 54 -14.68 23.54 -3.93
N CYS A 55 -13.73 23.46 -4.87
CA CYS A 55 -12.54 24.27 -4.89
C CYS A 55 -12.90 25.75 -5.06
N ALA A 56 -12.88 26.50 -3.98
CA ALA A 56 -13.02 27.96 -4.01
C ALA A 56 -11.67 28.61 -4.41
N VAL A 57 -11.55 28.98 -5.67
CA VAL A 57 -10.48 29.87 -6.16
C VAL A 57 -10.86 31.30 -5.79
N SER A 58 -10.26 31.84 -4.73
CA SER A 58 -10.37 33.25 -4.37
C SER A 58 -9.51 34.08 -5.31
N LYS A 59 -10.12 34.82 -6.24
CA LYS A 59 -9.48 35.86 -7.04
C LYS A 59 -9.44 37.14 -6.23
N ARG A 60 -8.24 37.64 -5.89
CA ARG A 60 -8.02 39.01 -5.45
C ARG A 60 -7.62 39.86 -6.65
N PRO A 61 -8.15 41.10 -6.84
CA PRO A 61 -7.78 41.98 -7.95
C PRO A 61 -6.43 42.65 -7.65
N LEU A 62 -5.56 42.69 -8.66
CA LEU A 62 -4.34 43.51 -8.69
C LEU A 62 -4.71 44.89 -9.21
N SER A 63 -4.39 45.90 -8.45
CA SER A 63 -4.38 47.30 -8.91
C SER A 63 -3.08 47.62 -9.64
N GLU A 64 -3.24 48.41 -10.71
CA GLU A 64 -2.19 48.88 -11.60
C GLU A 64 -1.10 49.70 -10.92
N ARG A 65 0.15 49.46 -11.30
CA ARG A 65 1.18 50.53 -11.45
C ARG A 65 2.14 50.17 -12.57
N ASN A 66 2.21 51.06 -13.54
CA ASN A 66 3.09 51.07 -14.70
C ASN A 66 4.57 51.24 -14.30
N ALA A 67 5.46 50.43 -14.89
CA ALA A 67 6.80 50.85 -15.27
C ALA A 67 7.32 49.95 -16.40
N VAL A 68 7.75 50.60 -17.47
CA VAL A 68 8.33 50.04 -18.69
C VAL A 68 9.73 49.51 -18.40
N CYS A 69 10.07 48.30 -18.80
CA CYS A 69 11.39 47.95 -19.32
C CYS A 69 11.41 46.57 -20.03
N ASP A 70 12.24 46.52 -21.01
CA ASP A 70 12.51 45.67 -22.12
C ASP A 70 12.36 44.14 -22.09
N LYS A 71 12.07 43.64 -23.27
CA LYS A 71 11.74 42.34 -23.80
C LYS A 71 12.82 41.26 -23.59
N ILE A 72 12.44 40.16 -22.94
CA ILE A 72 12.92 38.81 -23.23
C ILE A 72 11.70 37.88 -23.15
N PRO A 73 11.40 37.02 -24.14
CA PRO A 73 10.23 36.16 -24.11
C PRO A 73 10.42 35.02 -23.09
N PRO A 74 9.41 34.72 -22.28
CA PRO A 74 9.52 33.61 -21.31
C PRO A 74 9.44 32.25 -22.02
N ILE A 75 10.38 31.39 -21.71
CA ILE A 75 10.38 29.97 -22.05
C ILE A 75 9.15 29.31 -21.40
N PRO A 76 8.29 28.60 -22.13
CA PRO A 76 7.15 27.95 -21.53
C PRO A 76 7.63 26.82 -20.62
N GLN A 77 7.38 26.95 -19.32
CA GLN A 77 7.51 25.84 -18.37
C GLN A 77 6.40 24.82 -18.67
N HIS A 78 6.76 23.69 -19.26
CA HIS A 78 5.88 22.53 -19.38
C HIS A 78 5.60 21.97 -17.99
N ARG A 79 4.39 22.22 -17.48
CA ARG A 79 3.83 21.45 -16.37
C ARG A 79 3.49 20.05 -16.87
N PRO A 80 3.81 18.98 -16.15
CA PRO A 80 3.38 17.64 -16.53
C PRO A 80 1.85 17.59 -16.58
N ILE A 81 1.32 17.14 -17.71
CA ILE A 81 -0.12 17.06 -17.98
C ILE A 81 -0.64 15.79 -17.28
N THR A 82 -1.45 15.93 -16.25
CA THR A 82 -2.14 14.80 -15.64
C THR A 82 -3.20 14.23 -16.59
N ARG A 83 -3.48 12.93 -16.52
CA ARG A 83 -4.53 12.26 -17.35
C ARG A 83 -5.87 13.00 -17.30
N LYS A 84 -6.24 13.53 -16.14
CA LYS A 84 -7.48 14.30 -15.94
C LYS A 84 -7.46 15.66 -16.69
N PHE A 85 -6.31 16.30 -16.77
CA PHE A 85 -6.12 17.54 -17.51
C PHE A 85 -6.08 17.30 -19.03
N ALA A 86 -5.47 16.18 -19.47
CA ALA A 86 -5.47 15.78 -20.88
C ALA A 86 -6.89 15.47 -21.40
N ALA A 87 -7.71 14.79 -20.58
CA ALA A 87 -9.12 14.54 -20.90
C ALA A 87 -9.96 15.83 -20.99
N GLN A 88 -9.73 16.80 -20.10
CA GLN A 88 -10.40 18.10 -20.15
C GLN A 88 -9.99 18.94 -21.38
N MET A 89 -8.76 18.80 -21.85
CA MET A 89 -8.29 19.49 -23.08
C MET A 89 -8.86 18.85 -24.35
N ALA A 90 -8.99 17.51 -24.39
CA ALA A 90 -9.62 16.79 -25.49
C ALA A 90 -11.10 17.19 -25.67
N ASN A 91 -11.85 17.33 -24.56
CA ASN A 91 -13.24 17.77 -24.59
C ASN A 91 -13.43 19.25 -24.99
N LYS A 92 -12.42 20.10 -24.84
CA LYS A 92 -12.50 21.53 -25.25
C LYS A 92 -12.28 21.76 -26.75
N GLN A 93 -11.70 20.79 -27.47
CA GLN A 93 -11.44 20.90 -28.92
C GLN A 93 -12.62 20.45 -29.79
N GLN A 94 -13.72 19.97 -29.22
CA GLN A 94 -14.90 19.49 -29.95
C GLN A 94 -16.11 20.43 -29.95
N MET A 95 -15.95 21.69 -29.54
CA MET A 95 -17.05 22.66 -29.59
C MET A 95 -16.66 23.91 -30.38
N GLU A 96 -16.79 23.86 -31.69
CA GLU A 96 -17.18 24.98 -32.54
C GLU A 96 -17.98 24.44 -33.72
N PRO A 97 -19.20 24.96 -33.99
CA PRO A 97 -20.04 24.53 -35.11
C PRO A 97 -19.94 25.51 -36.27
N GLU A 98 -19.65 25.02 -37.46
CA GLU A 98 -19.97 25.75 -38.70
C GLU A 98 -21.19 25.10 -39.38
N GLU A 99 -22.24 25.94 -39.52
CA GLU A 99 -23.37 25.70 -40.43
C GLU A 99 -22.91 25.72 -41.89
N ILE A 100 -23.44 24.83 -42.75
CA ILE A 100 -23.90 25.12 -44.11
C ILE A 100 -24.69 23.91 -44.72
N LYS A 101 -25.99 24.16 -44.94
CA LYS A 101 -26.93 23.80 -46.02
C LYS A 101 -26.87 22.47 -46.77
N LYS A 102 -28.04 21.80 -46.75
CA LYS A 102 -28.50 20.73 -47.69
C LYS A 102 -28.74 21.27 -49.13
N PRO A 103 -28.77 20.37 -50.20
CA PRO A 103 -30.00 19.70 -50.59
C PRO A 103 -29.86 18.27 -51.18
N ILE A 104 -30.79 17.42 -50.86
CA ILE A 104 -31.74 16.52 -51.51
C ILE A 104 -31.35 15.79 -52.85
N GLN A 105 -31.55 14.49 -52.85
CA GLN A 105 -32.09 13.48 -53.77
C GLN A 105 -31.16 12.29 -53.98
N SER A 106 -31.47 11.04 -53.99
CA SER A 106 -32.63 10.14 -54.19
C SER A 106 -32.10 8.69 -54.07
N VAL A 107 -32.94 7.80 -53.60
CA VAL A 107 -32.82 6.32 -53.43
C VAL A 107 -32.80 5.58 -54.82
N PRO A 108 -32.38 4.29 -55.01
CA PRO A 108 -32.74 3.14 -54.16
C PRO A 108 -31.72 1.99 -54.02
N ASP A 109 -31.89 1.28 -52.92
CA ASP A 109 -32.01 -0.20 -52.76
C ASP A 109 -30.84 -1.14 -53.06
N SER A 110 -30.31 -1.75 -52.04
CA SER A 110 -30.22 -3.21 -51.86
C SER A 110 -29.59 -3.57 -50.51
N ASN A 111 -30.24 -4.51 -49.85
CA ASN A 111 -29.96 -5.12 -48.54
C ASN A 111 -28.52 -5.61 -48.37
N GLU A 112 -27.93 -5.30 -47.23
CA GLU A 112 -27.23 -6.25 -46.37
C GLU A 112 -27.16 -5.73 -44.94
N ASP A 113 -27.61 -6.56 -44.05
CA ASP A 113 -27.84 -6.37 -42.63
C ASP A 113 -26.50 -6.30 -41.90
N CYS A 114 -26.10 -5.12 -41.48
CA CYS A 114 -25.07 -4.90 -40.48
C CYS A 114 -25.63 -4.05 -39.36
N SER A 115 -26.03 -4.69 -38.29
CA SER A 115 -26.43 -4.01 -37.05
C SER A 115 -25.31 -3.17 -36.51
N ILE A 116 -25.45 -1.85 -36.66
CA ILE A 116 -24.61 -0.86 -35.99
C ILE A 116 -25.03 -0.83 -34.52
N ILE A 117 -24.15 -1.27 -33.65
CA ILE A 117 -24.28 -1.07 -32.21
C ILE A 117 -23.96 0.40 -31.93
N ASP A 118 -24.97 1.17 -31.55
CA ASP A 118 -24.80 2.50 -31.00
C ASP A 118 -23.94 2.44 -29.72
N VAL A 119 -22.72 2.91 -29.86
CA VAL A 119 -21.84 3.12 -28.68
C VAL A 119 -22.29 4.40 -28.02
N ASP A 120 -23.18 4.26 -27.06
CA ASP A 120 -23.57 5.35 -26.18
C ASP A 120 -22.39 5.73 -25.27
N ASN A 121 -22.14 7.01 -25.25
CA ASN A 121 -21.00 7.71 -24.68
C ASN A 121 -21.01 7.59 -23.15
N SER A 122 -20.24 6.65 -22.58
CA SER A 122 -19.94 6.66 -21.15
C SER A 122 -18.44 6.80 -20.92
N ASP A 123 -18.04 7.91 -20.30
CA ASP A 123 -16.71 8.20 -19.78
C ASP A 123 -16.30 7.17 -18.70
N VAL A 124 -15.85 6.01 -19.11
CA VAL A 124 -15.28 5.01 -18.22
C VAL A 124 -13.82 4.83 -18.57
N PRO A 125 -12.89 4.95 -17.60
CA PRO A 125 -11.48 4.61 -17.81
C PRO A 125 -11.40 3.16 -18.28
N MET A 126 -10.43 2.86 -19.13
CA MET A 126 -10.18 1.57 -19.77
C MET A 126 -9.82 0.45 -18.75
N PHE A 127 -10.71 0.22 -17.80
CA PHE A 127 -10.78 -1.00 -17.00
C PHE A 127 -11.99 -1.78 -17.50
N VAL A 128 -11.75 -2.97 -17.99
CA VAL A 128 -12.82 -3.89 -18.35
C VAL A 128 -13.66 -4.14 -17.11
N GLN A 129 -14.84 -3.50 -17.02
CA GLN A 129 -15.83 -3.85 -16.02
C GLN A 129 -16.46 -5.17 -16.49
N HIS A 130 -16.07 -6.26 -15.84
CA HIS A 130 -16.78 -7.53 -16.04
C HIS A 130 -18.21 -7.34 -15.53
N THR A 131 -19.19 -7.50 -16.42
CA THR A 131 -20.60 -7.54 -16.04
C THR A 131 -20.87 -8.81 -15.22
N GLU A 132 -21.91 -8.77 -14.37
CA GLU A 132 -22.30 -9.93 -13.55
C GLU A 132 -22.49 -11.21 -14.36
N ALA A 133 -23.07 -11.09 -15.57
CA ALA A 133 -23.20 -12.19 -16.52
C ALA A 133 -21.84 -12.73 -17.05
N MET A 134 -20.84 -11.88 -17.19
CA MET A 134 -19.49 -12.28 -17.63
C MET A 134 -18.73 -12.96 -16.51
N MET A 135 -18.99 -12.58 -15.25
CA MET A 135 -18.47 -13.27 -14.07
C MET A 135 -19.10 -14.66 -13.91
N GLU A 136 -20.41 -14.80 -14.12
CA GLU A 136 -21.10 -16.10 -14.10
C GLU A 136 -20.63 -17.03 -15.24
N GLU A 137 -20.27 -16.49 -16.40
CA GLU A 137 -19.76 -17.28 -17.55
C GLU A 137 -18.30 -17.72 -17.30
N ILE A 138 -17.49 -16.89 -16.67
CA ILE A 138 -16.14 -17.25 -16.23
C ILE A 138 -16.21 -18.32 -15.14
N GLU A 139 -17.08 -18.16 -14.14
CA GLU A 139 -17.27 -19.12 -13.05
C GLU A 139 -17.80 -20.49 -13.59
N ARG A 140 -18.64 -20.48 -14.61
CA ARG A 140 -19.13 -21.70 -15.27
C ARG A 140 -18.05 -22.40 -16.11
N MET A 141 -17.17 -21.65 -16.80
CA MET A 141 -16.02 -22.22 -17.50
C MET A 141 -14.97 -22.78 -16.55
N GLU A 142 -14.81 -22.21 -15.36
CA GLU A 142 -13.92 -22.74 -14.33
C GLU A 142 -14.43 -24.09 -13.75
N VAL A 143 -15.74 -24.23 -13.57
CA VAL A 143 -16.36 -25.48 -13.08
C VAL A 143 -16.27 -26.63 -14.11
N GLU A 144 -16.29 -26.33 -15.43
CA GLU A 144 -16.16 -27.35 -16.48
C GLU A 144 -14.71 -27.85 -16.66
N MET A 145 -13.71 -27.22 -16.00
CA MET A 145 -12.29 -27.65 -16.03
C MET A 145 -11.88 -28.50 -14.82
N GLU A 146 -12.78 -28.74 -13.85
CA GLU A 146 -12.47 -29.51 -12.63
C GLU A 146 -12.59 -31.03 -12.76
N ASP A 147 -13.05 -31.57 -13.89
CA ASP A 147 -13.11 -33.02 -14.16
C ASP A 147 -11.88 -33.48 -14.98
N VAL A 148 -10.68 -33.34 -14.42
CA VAL A 148 -9.49 -34.02 -14.94
C VAL A 148 -8.92 -34.95 -13.89
N ASP A 149 -8.93 -36.22 -14.24
CA ASP A 149 -8.49 -37.39 -13.48
C ASP A 149 -7.20 -37.16 -12.67
N ASP A 150 -7.24 -37.63 -11.42
CA ASP A 150 -6.16 -37.73 -10.42
C ASP A 150 -4.99 -38.62 -10.92
N ASP A 151 -4.25 -38.16 -11.93
CA ASP A 151 -2.92 -38.68 -12.22
C ASP A 151 -1.87 -37.78 -11.52
N ASP A 152 -1.18 -38.35 -10.57
CA ASP A 152 -0.18 -37.78 -9.63
C ASP A 152 1.05 -37.08 -10.29
N ASP A 153 0.94 -36.70 -11.55
CA ASP A 153 1.99 -36.09 -12.36
C ASP A 153 1.57 -34.71 -12.89
N ASP A 154 1.40 -33.75 -11.95
CA ASP A 154 1.14 -32.32 -12.28
C ASP A 154 2.31 -31.78 -13.13
N PRO A 155 2.13 -31.53 -14.44
CA PRO A 155 3.22 -31.17 -15.33
C PRO A 155 3.77 -29.79 -14.99
N LEU A 156 5.10 -29.65 -15.00
CA LEU A 156 5.73 -28.33 -14.83
C LEU A 156 5.35 -27.42 -16.01
N VAL A 157 4.64 -26.35 -15.72
CA VAL A 157 4.17 -25.37 -16.73
C VAL A 157 5.20 -24.27 -16.92
N ASP A 158 5.57 -23.97 -18.18
CA ASP A 158 6.36 -22.79 -18.55
C ASP A 158 5.46 -21.55 -18.47
N ILE A 159 5.51 -20.83 -17.35
CA ILE A 159 4.68 -19.65 -17.09
C ILE A 159 4.98 -18.45 -17.98
N ASP A 160 6.14 -18.42 -18.64
CA ASP A 160 6.56 -17.30 -19.48
C ASP A 160 6.30 -17.53 -20.96
N ASN A 161 5.78 -18.68 -21.32
CA ASN A 161 5.52 -19.05 -22.71
C ASN A 161 4.57 -18.06 -23.43
N CYS A 162 3.54 -17.59 -22.74
CA CYS A 162 2.59 -16.60 -23.29
C CYS A 162 3.21 -15.21 -23.52
N ASP A 163 4.26 -14.86 -22.78
CA ASP A 163 4.89 -13.55 -22.85
C ASP A 163 6.07 -13.47 -23.83
N LYS A 164 6.50 -14.59 -24.44
CA LYS A 164 7.64 -14.65 -25.37
C LYS A 164 7.50 -13.71 -26.57
N THR A 165 6.30 -13.38 -26.96
CA THR A 165 6.02 -12.44 -28.07
C THR A 165 5.98 -10.97 -27.63
N ASN A 166 5.95 -10.71 -26.32
CA ASN A 166 5.91 -9.35 -25.78
C ASN A 166 7.31 -8.87 -25.39
N PRO A 167 7.94 -7.95 -26.16
CA PRO A 167 9.30 -7.48 -25.87
C PRO A 167 9.39 -6.73 -24.53
N LEU A 168 8.30 -6.22 -23.98
CA LEU A 168 8.26 -5.52 -22.69
C LEU A 168 8.28 -6.49 -21.50
N ALA A 169 7.97 -7.77 -21.73
CA ALA A 169 8.03 -8.79 -20.69
C ALA A 169 9.47 -9.24 -20.38
N VAL A 170 10.41 -8.99 -21.34
CA VAL A 170 11.85 -9.25 -21.19
C VAL A 170 12.15 -10.68 -20.72
N VAL A 171 11.44 -11.66 -21.26
CA VAL A 171 11.45 -13.07 -20.84
C VAL A 171 12.86 -13.65 -20.77
N GLU A 172 13.78 -13.21 -21.66
CA GLU A 172 15.17 -13.65 -21.71
C GLU A 172 15.95 -13.43 -20.38
N TYR A 173 15.56 -12.41 -19.58
CA TYR A 173 16.27 -12.03 -18.35
C TYR A 173 15.44 -12.29 -17.09
N ILE A 174 14.23 -12.83 -17.22
CA ILE A 174 13.30 -12.90 -16.09
C ILE A 174 13.80 -13.82 -14.97
N ASP A 175 14.43 -14.92 -15.32
CA ASP A 175 15.00 -15.85 -14.35
C ASP A 175 16.21 -15.25 -13.64
N ASP A 176 17.11 -14.58 -14.36
CA ASP A 176 18.24 -13.86 -13.77
C ASP A 176 17.78 -12.76 -12.84
N LEU A 177 16.73 -12.03 -13.22
CA LEU A 177 16.13 -10.96 -12.43
C LEU A 177 15.56 -11.51 -11.11
N TYR A 178 14.79 -12.59 -11.14
CA TYR A 178 14.20 -13.16 -9.92
C TYR A 178 15.24 -13.88 -9.05
N GLN A 179 16.27 -14.47 -9.63
CA GLN A 179 17.43 -14.95 -8.88
C GLN A 179 18.17 -13.79 -8.18
N PHE A 180 18.33 -12.65 -8.86
CA PHE A 180 18.90 -11.45 -8.26
C PHE A 180 18.01 -10.94 -7.12
N TYR A 181 16.68 -10.82 -7.32
CA TYR A 181 15.75 -10.41 -6.26
C TYR A 181 15.82 -11.35 -5.06
N LYS A 182 15.85 -12.65 -5.27
CA LYS A 182 15.97 -13.65 -4.20
C LYS A 182 17.26 -13.50 -3.39
N LYS A 183 18.37 -13.18 -4.04
CA LYS A 183 19.65 -12.91 -3.36
C LYS A 183 19.68 -11.57 -2.66
N ALA A 184 19.00 -10.57 -3.23
CA ALA A 184 18.98 -9.20 -2.73
C ALA A 184 17.90 -8.92 -1.67
N GLU A 185 16.88 -9.77 -1.51
CA GLU A 185 15.73 -9.51 -0.64
C GLU A 185 16.13 -9.22 0.81
N CYS A 186 17.15 -9.92 1.33
CA CYS A 186 17.64 -9.70 2.70
C CYS A 186 18.23 -8.29 2.92
N THR A 187 18.66 -7.60 1.87
CA THR A 187 19.18 -6.21 1.99
C THR A 187 18.09 -5.20 2.37
N GLY A 188 16.85 -5.52 2.06
CA GLY A 188 15.67 -4.74 2.45
C GLY A 188 15.03 -5.18 3.77
N CYS A 189 15.48 -6.29 4.36
CA CYS A 189 14.95 -6.79 5.63
C CYS A 189 15.51 -6.02 6.82
N VAL A 190 14.74 -5.98 7.89
CA VAL A 190 15.13 -5.38 9.17
C VAL A 190 15.26 -6.45 10.24
N PRO A 191 16.06 -6.22 11.31
CA PRO A 191 16.04 -7.11 12.47
C PRO A 191 14.61 -7.24 13.01
N PRO A 192 14.09 -8.47 13.25
CA PRO A 192 12.71 -8.65 13.69
C PRO A 192 12.37 -7.99 15.03
N ASN A 193 13.39 -7.68 15.83
CA ASN A 193 13.27 -7.05 17.15
C ASN A 193 13.72 -5.58 17.16
N TYR A 194 13.82 -4.90 16.02
CA TYR A 194 14.32 -3.52 15.99
C TYR A 194 13.55 -2.55 16.88
N MET A 195 12.28 -2.84 17.16
CA MET A 195 11.44 -1.99 18.00
C MET A 195 11.93 -1.92 19.47
N GLU A 196 12.71 -2.89 19.93
CA GLU A 196 13.31 -2.87 21.27
C GLU A 196 14.31 -1.72 21.44
N GLN A 197 14.87 -1.21 20.35
CA GLN A 197 15.79 -0.07 20.35
C GLN A 197 15.06 1.29 20.40
N GLN A 198 13.74 1.29 20.27
CA GLN A 198 12.92 2.50 20.28
C GLN A 198 12.45 2.80 21.72
N TYR A 199 12.65 4.04 22.18
CA TYR A 199 12.34 4.43 23.57
C TYR A 199 10.90 4.96 23.78
N ASP A 200 10.25 5.51 22.75
CA ASP A 200 8.94 6.20 22.87
C ASP A 200 7.85 5.62 21.94
N ILE A 201 8.21 4.66 21.12
CA ILE A 201 7.28 3.96 20.21
C ILE A 201 7.35 2.44 20.43
N ASN A 202 6.31 1.74 20.00
CA ASN A 202 6.19 0.30 20.12
C ASN A 202 5.49 -0.33 18.91
N GLN A 203 5.48 -1.67 18.85
CA GLN A 203 4.87 -2.47 17.76
C GLN A 203 3.42 -2.06 17.48
N ARG A 204 2.61 -1.86 18.53
CA ARG A 204 1.21 -1.45 18.38
C ARG A 204 1.06 -0.09 17.70
N MET A 205 1.96 0.84 18.00
CA MET A 205 1.94 2.18 17.38
C MET A 205 2.35 2.11 15.91
N ARG A 206 3.31 1.22 15.57
CA ARG A 206 3.63 0.90 14.18
C ARG A 206 2.40 0.36 13.44
N GLY A 207 1.71 -0.64 14.00
CA GLY A 207 0.51 -1.20 13.39
C GLY A 207 -0.58 -0.14 13.15
N ILE A 208 -0.82 0.77 14.12
CA ILE A 208 -1.77 1.88 13.96
C ILE A 208 -1.35 2.82 12.82
N LEU A 209 -0.06 3.12 12.70
CA LEU A 209 0.46 3.94 11.60
C LEU A 209 0.22 3.27 10.26
N ILE A 210 0.57 1.99 10.12
CA ILE A 210 0.43 1.26 8.85
C ILE A 210 -1.04 1.11 8.47
N ASP A 211 -1.92 0.76 9.40
CA ASP A 211 -3.37 0.68 9.16
C ASP A 211 -3.94 2.00 8.63
N TRP A 212 -3.50 3.12 9.19
CA TRP A 212 -3.86 4.44 8.69
C TRP A 212 -3.26 4.73 7.30
N LEU A 213 -2.01 4.33 7.04
CA LEU A 213 -1.36 4.52 5.74
C LEU A 213 -2.03 3.69 4.63
N VAL A 214 -2.57 2.52 4.93
CA VAL A 214 -3.40 1.75 3.99
C VAL A 214 -4.62 2.57 3.55
N GLU A 215 -5.29 3.28 4.48
CA GLU A 215 -6.41 4.16 4.14
C GLU A 215 -5.98 5.38 3.33
N VAL A 216 -4.84 5.97 3.66
CA VAL A 216 -4.26 7.11 2.90
C VAL A 216 -3.88 6.67 1.48
N HIS A 217 -3.21 5.54 1.34
CA HIS A 217 -2.85 4.93 0.07
C HIS A 217 -4.09 4.71 -0.82
N TYR A 218 -5.14 4.10 -0.25
CA TYR A 218 -6.40 3.88 -0.96
C TYR A 218 -7.08 5.19 -1.39
N LYS A 219 -7.07 6.21 -0.52
CA LYS A 219 -7.67 7.52 -0.79
C LYS A 219 -6.96 8.30 -1.90
N PHE A 220 -5.65 8.16 -2.00
CA PHE A 220 -4.84 8.80 -3.05
C PHE A 220 -4.80 7.97 -4.34
N GLU A 221 -5.42 6.78 -4.36
CA GLU A 221 -5.45 5.87 -5.52
C GLU A 221 -4.03 5.55 -6.03
N LEU A 222 -3.11 5.31 -5.11
CA LEU A 222 -1.71 4.99 -5.42
C LEU A 222 -1.56 3.56 -5.94
N MET A 223 -0.46 3.32 -6.66
CA MET A 223 -0.10 1.99 -7.14
C MET A 223 0.17 1.05 -5.96
N GLU A 224 -0.09 -0.22 -6.15
CA GLU A 224 0.06 -1.22 -5.06
C GLU A 224 1.50 -1.28 -4.55
N GLU A 225 2.49 -1.24 -5.44
CA GLU A 225 3.93 -1.22 -5.12
C GLU A 225 4.29 -0.12 -4.11
N THR A 226 3.68 1.04 -4.26
CA THR A 226 3.93 2.21 -3.41
C THR A 226 3.66 1.92 -1.94
N LEU A 227 2.62 1.11 -1.62
CA LEU A 227 2.32 0.74 -0.24
C LEU A 227 3.44 -0.12 0.38
N TYR A 228 3.89 -1.16 -0.36
CA TYR A 228 4.92 -2.07 0.13
C TYR A 228 6.25 -1.35 0.34
N LEU A 229 6.64 -0.50 -0.60
CA LEU A 229 7.85 0.31 -0.47
C LEU A 229 7.73 1.30 0.69
N THR A 230 6.57 1.96 0.87
CA THR A 230 6.32 2.86 2.00
C THR A 230 6.61 2.19 3.34
N ILE A 231 6.07 0.98 3.55
CA ILE A 231 6.22 0.26 4.81
C ILE A 231 7.66 -0.22 4.99
N ASN A 232 8.30 -0.70 3.93
CA ASN A 232 9.70 -1.07 3.96
C ASN A 232 10.62 0.11 4.38
N LEU A 233 10.39 1.30 3.82
CA LEU A 233 11.13 2.51 4.17
C LEU A 233 10.92 2.90 5.64
N ILE A 234 9.70 2.77 6.16
CA ILE A 234 9.38 3.04 7.57
C ILE A 234 10.18 2.09 8.47
N ASP A 235 10.08 0.79 8.24
CA ASP A 235 10.73 -0.21 9.09
C ASP A 235 12.25 -0.06 9.07
N ARG A 236 12.84 0.11 7.89
CA ARG A 236 14.30 0.32 7.75
C ARG A 236 14.77 1.60 8.41
N PHE A 237 14.00 2.68 8.31
CA PHE A 237 14.34 3.94 8.97
C PHE A 237 14.23 3.82 10.49
N LEU A 238 13.15 3.22 11.01
CA LEU A 238 12.96 2.99 12.45
C LEU A 238 13.96 2.00 13.04
N ALA A 239 14.48 1.06 12.25
CA ALA A 239 15.53 0.14 12.69
C ALA A 239 16.89 0.86 12.98
N VAL A 240 17.11 2.04 12.39
CA VAL A 240 18.37 2.79 12.51
C VAL A 240 18.23 4.06 13.35
N LYS A 241 17.05 4.70 13.30
CA LYS A 241 16.79 6.00 13.96
C LYS A 241 15.74 5.88 15.06
N GLN A 242 16.08 6.34 16.25
CA GLN A 242 15.12 6.51 17.34
C GLN A 242 14.23 7.71 17.06
N ILE A 243 12.91 7.52 17.20
CA ILE A 243 11.90 8.53 16.86
C ILE A 243 10.95 8.75 18.04
N ALA A 244 10.73 10.01 18.39
CA ALA A 244 9.71 10.37 19.36
C ALA A 244 8.30 10.11 18.77
N ARG A 245 7.38 9.64 19.61
CA ARG A 245 5.98 9.31 19.26
C ARG A 245 5.30 10.40 18.44
N LYS A 246 5.55 11.67 18.75
CA LYS A 246 4.97 12.83 18.05
C LYS A 246 5.37 12.91 16.57
N LYS A 247 6.50 12.30 16.19
CA LYS A 247 7.03 12.32 14.82
C LYS A 247 6.75 11.03 14.04
N LEU A 248 6.11 10.04 14.65
CA LEU A 248 5.89 8.76 14.00
C LEU A 248 4.99 8.89 12.75
N GLN A 249 3.93 9.70 12.82
CA GLN A 249 3.08 9.98 11.65
C GLN A 249 3.84 10.77 10.57
N LEU A 250 4.73 11.69 10.95
CA LEU A 250 5.60 12.40 10.01
C LEU A 250 6.51 11.43 9.25
N VAL A 251 7.08 10.44 9.94
CA VAL A 251 7.85 9.36 9.28
C VAL A 251 6.98 8.64 8.26
N GLY A 252 5.74 8.28 8.61
CA GLY A 252 4.82 7.58 7.70
C GLY A 252 4.49 8.37 6.44
N VAL A 253 4.07 9.65 6.56
CA VAL A 253 3.73 10.47 5.39
C VAL A 253 4.96 10.77 4.52
N THR A 254 6.13 10.91 5.14
CA THR A 254 7.38 11.17 4.41
C THR A 254 7.86 9.90 3.67
N ALA A 255 7.73 8.73 4.30
CA ALA A 255 8.02 7.46 3.61
C ALA A 255 7.10 7.25 2.40
N MET A 256 5.81 7.57 2.55
CA MET A 256 4.86 7.51 1.43
C MET A 256 5.24 8.51 0.32
N LEU A 257 5.64 9.73 0.65
CA LEU A 257 6.14 10.69 -0.34
C LEU A 257 7.35 10.16 -1.12
N LEU A 258 8.33 9.55 -0.42
CA LEU A 258 9.51 8.96 -1.05
C LEU A 258 9.14 7.77 -1.94
N ALA A 259 8.27 6.89 -1.46
CA ALA A 259 7.77 5.76 -2.23
C ALA A 259 7.00 6.24 -3.48
N CYS A 260 6.14 7.25 -3.35
CA CYS A 260 5.45 7.84 -4.51
C CYS A 260 6.43 8.45 -5.51
N LYS A 261 7.48 9.12 -5.07
CA LYS A 261 8.51 9.66 -5.97
C LYS A 261 9.27 8.57 -6.75
N TYR A 262 9.32 7.36 -6.19
CA TYR A 262 10.01 6.22 -6.78
C TYR A 262 9.11 5.42 -7.73
N GLU A 263 7.86 5.16 -7.34
CA GLU A 263 6.96 4.23 -8.03
C GLU A 263 5.90 4.93 -8.89
N GLU A 264 5.42 6.13 -8.51
CA GLU A 264 4.27 6.77 -9.15
C GLU A 264 4.66 7.62 -10.35
N VAL A 265 3.82 7.61 -11.37
CA VAL A 265 3.92 8.55 -12.50
C VAL A 265 3.54 9.97 -12.06
N SER A 266 2.56 10.10 -11.16
CA SER A 266 2.08 11.37 -10.64
C SER A 266 2.14 11.37 -9.11
N VAL A 267 3.10 12.11 -8.57
CA VAL A 267 3.34 12.18 -7.13
C VAL A 267 2.35 13.14 -6.48
N PRO A 268 1.69 12.78 -5.35
CA PRO A 268 0.91 13.69 -4.54
C PRO A 268 1.74 14.90 -4.10
N VAL A 269 1.14 16.09 -4.07
CA VAL A 269 1.87 17.28 -3.60
C VAL A 269 2.01 17.24 -2.08
N ILE A 270 3.08 17.85 -1.56
CA ILE A 270 3.38 17.85 -0.11
C ILE A 270 2.23 18.45 0.69
N GLU A 271 1.55 19.45 0.14
CA GLU A 271 0.40 20.11 0.75
C GLU A 271 -0.74 19.13 1.03
N ASP A 272 -0.98 18.14 0.17
CA ASP A 272 -1.99 17.10 0.37
C ASP A 272 -1.59 16.17 1.53
N LEU A 273 -0.29 15.84 1.64
CA LEU A 273 0.24 15.05 2.73
C LEU A 273 0.18 15.79 4.09
N VAL A 274 0.42 17.10 4.07
CA VAL A 274 0.20 17.97 5.24
C VAL A 274 -1.28 18.01 5.61
N LEU A 275 -2.16 18.12 4.62
CA LEU A 275 -3.61 18.16 4.85
C LEU A 275 -4.14 16.84 5.41
N ILE A 276 -3.72 15.69 4.88
CA ILE A 276 -4.16 14.37 5.37
C ILE A 276 -3.68 14.08 6.79
N SER A 277 -2.58 14.71 7.23
CA SER A 277 -2.09 14.65 8.62
C SER A 277 -2.81 15.65 9.55
N ASP A 278 -3.92 16.28 9.09
CA ASP A 278 -4.67 17.33 9.80
C ASP A 278 -3.76 18.54 10.18
N LYS A 279 -2.85 18.89 9.27
CA LYS A 279 -1.86 19.96 9.45
C LYS A 279 -1.01 19.82 10.73
N ALA A 280 -0.82 18.56 11.18
CA ALA A 280 0.02 18.28 12.35
C ALA A 280 1.49 18.65 12.11
N TYR A 281 1.90 18.76 10.85
CA TYR A 281 3.26 19.09 10.43
C TYR A 281 3.24 20.17 9.36
N SER A 282 4.28 20.98 9.34
CA SER A 282 4.52 21.97 8.28
C SER A 282 5.16 21.30 7.05
N ARG A 283 5.04 21.97 5.91
CA ARG A 283 5.75 21.57 4.67
C ARG A 283 7.26 21.41 4.91
N GLN A 284 7.85 22.32 5.70
CA GLN A 284 9.28 22.28 5.98
C GLN A 284 9.68 21.05 6.81
N GLU A 285 8.88 20.66 7.80
CA GLU A 285 9.14 19.44 8.57
C GLU A 285 9.08 18.17 7.71
N VAL A 286 8.17 18.11 6.72
CA VAL A 286 8.11 16.98 5.78
C VAL A 286 9.39 16.94 4.92
N LEU A 287 9.84 18.07 4.38
CA LEU A 287 11.07 18.16 3.58
C LEU A 287 12.33 17.84 4.39
N ASP A 288 12.40 18.29 5.64
CA ASP A 288 13.52 17.99 6.52
C ASP A 288 13.56 16.49 6.88
N MET A 289 12.39 15.89 7.12
CA MET A 289 12.27 14.46 7.37
C MET A 289 12.60 13.64 6.12
N GLU A 290 12.19 14.09 4.94
CA GLU A 290 12.53 13.47 3.66
C GLU A 290 14.06 13.40 3.48
N LYS A 291 14.72 14.55 3.66
CA LYS A 291 16.18 14.63 3.58
C LYS A 291 16.88 13.74 4.61
N LEU A 292 16.35 13.71 5.84
CA LEU A 292 16.88 12.85 6.89
C LEU A 292 16.70 11.36 6.52
N MET A 293 15.53 10.97 6.06
CA MET A 293 15.19 9.58 5.75
C MET A 293 16.03 9.06 4.57
N ILE A 294 16.09 9.79 3.46
CA ILE A 294 16.81 9.35 2.27
C ILE A 294 18.32 9.22 2.54
N ASN A 295 18.91 10.16 3.31
CA ASN A 295 20.31 10.07 3.72
C ASN A 295 20.56 8.91 4.68
N THR A 296 19.66 8.65 5.64
CA THR A 296 19.77 7.52 6.56
C THR A 296 19.72 6.19 5.84
N LEU A 297 18.87 6.08 4.82
CA LEU A 297 18.71 4.91 3.97
C LEU A 297 19.74 4.84 2.82
N GLN A 298 20.67 5.80 2.77
CA GLN A 298 21.76 5.86 1.77
C GLN A 298 21.25 5.82 0.33
N PHE A 299 20.09 6.42 0.04
CA PHE A 299 19.42 6.44 -1.26
C PHE A 299 19.07 5.02 -1.80
N ASN A 300 19.14 4.00 -0.97
CA ASN A 300 18.77 2.65 -1.38
C ASN A 300 17.26 2.44 -1.30
N LEU A 301 16.56 2.69 -2.42
CA LEU A 301 15.12 2.47 -2.58
C LEU A 301 14.81 1.23 -3.44
N SER A 302 15.78 0.77 -4.22
CA SER A 302 15.66 -0.40 -5.11
C SER A 302 15.82 -1.71 -4.34
N VAL A 303 14.86 -2.02 -3.47
CA VAL A 303 14.85 -3.26 -2.68
C VAL A 303 13.66 -4.13 -3.08
N PRO A 304 13.86 -5.45 -3.25
CA PRO A 304 12.75 -6.35 -3.52
C PRO A 304 11.76 -6.37 -2.34
N THR A 305 10.54 -5.91 -2.59
CA THR A 305 9.43 -6.00 -1.64
C THR A 305 8.64 -7.28 -1.88
N PRO A 306 7.73 -7.69 -0.98
CA PRO A 306 6.84 -8.83 -1.26
C PRO A 306 6.04 -8.70 -2.56
N TYR A 307 5.76 -7.48 -3.02
CA TYR A 307 4.97 -7.24 -4.23
C TYR A 307 5.59 -7.86 -5.50
N VAL A 308 6.89 -7.69 -5.71
CA VAL A 308 7.56 -8.23 -6.93
C VAL A 308 7.48 -9.75 -6.97
N PHE A 309 7.59 -10.42 -5.81
CA PHE A 309 7.43 -11.88 -5.70
C PHE A 309 5.98 -12.30 -5.88
N MET A 310 5.02 -11.56 -5.32
CA MET A 310 3.58 -11.81 -5.51
C MET A 310 3.21 -11.88 -6.98
N ARG A 311 3.65 -10.91 -7.80
CA ARG A 311 3.36 -10.88 -9.24
C ARG A 311 3.86 -12.12 -9.97
N ARG A 312 5.08 -12.57 -9.68
CA ARG A 312 5.67 -13.77 -10.28
C ARG A 312 4.98 -15.05 -9.82
N PHE A 313 4.76 -15.15 -8.51
CA PHE A 313 4.23 -16.38 -7.91
C PHE A 313 2.75 -16.57 -8.19
N LEU A 314 1.97 -15.50 -8.33
CA LEU A 314 0.59 -15.57 -8.83
C LEU A 314 0.52 -16.10 -10.25
N LYS A 315 1.49 -15.76 -11.10
CA LYS A 315 1.60 -16.31 -12.44
C LYS A 315 1.94 -17.81 -12.40
N ALA A 316 2.85 -18.22 -11.49
CA ALA A 316 3.18 -19.63 -11.28
C ALA A 316 2.00 -20.45 -10.74
N ALA A 317 1.17 -19.84 -9.91
CA ALA A 317 -0.05 -20.44 -9.37
C ALA A 317 -1.23 -20.42 -10.39
N GLN A 318 -1.01 -19.93 -11.63
CA GLN A 318 -2.05 -19.76 -12.65
C GLN A 318 -3.30 -19.05 -12.11
N SER A 319 -3.08 -18.00 -11.33
CA SER A 319 -4.11 -17.36 -10.53
C SER A 319 -5.20 -16.68 -11.36
N ASN A 320 -6.44 -16.91 -10.97
CA ASN A 320 -7.58 -16.10 -11.39
C ASN A 320 -7.68 -14.81 -10.55
N LYS A 321 -8.58 -13.91 -10.89
CA LYS A 321 -8.74 -12.63 -10.19
C LYS A 321 -9.14 -12.78 -8.72
N LYS A 322 -9.90 -13.81 -8.38
CA LYS A 322 -10.34 -14.10 -7.00
C LYS A 322 -9.17 -14.51 -6.11
N LEU A 323 -8.33 -15.43 -6.61
CA LEU A 323 -7.10 -15.84 -5.93
C LEU A 323 -6.12 -14.67 -5.77
N GLU A 324 -5.92 -13.87 -6.84
CA GLU A 324 -5.06 -12.68 -6.79
C GLU A 324 -5.49 -11.73 -5.67
N LEU A 325 -6.77 -11.32 -5.65
CA LEU A 325 -7.29 -10.38 -4.65
C LEU A 325 -7.22 -10.93 -3.22
N LEU A 326 -7.49 -12.23 -3.03
CA LEU A 326 -7.38 -12.86 -1.72
C LEU A 326 -5.92 -12.94 -1.26
N SER A 327 -4.99 -13.26 -2.14
CA SER A 327 -3.56 -13.28 -1.84
C SER A 327 -3.05 -11.90 -1.45
N PHE A 328 -3.47 -10.85 -2.15
CA PHE A 328 -3.14 -9.46 -1.79
C PHE A 328 -3.77 -9.05 -0.46
N PHE A 329 -4.98 -9.49 -0.16
CA PHE A 329 -5.59 -9.29 1.17
C PHE A 329 -4.76 -9.93 2.27
N MET A 330 -4.35 -11.20 2.10
CA MET A 330 -3.54 -11.92 3.09
C MET A 330 -2.21 -11.21 3.36
N ILE A 331 -1.51 -10.79 2.31
CA ILE A 331 -0.20 -10.17 2.50
C ILE A 331 -0.30 -8.75 3.06
N GLU A 332 -1.33 -7.97 2.71
CA GLU A 332 -1.54 -6.66 3.30
C GLU A 332 -1.87 -6.74 4.80
N LEU A 333 -2.59 -7.77 5.26
CA LEU A 333 -2.74 -8.03 6.70
C LEU A 333 -1.39 -8.24 7.38
N CYS A 334 -0.46 -8.96 6.73
CA CYS A 334 0.88 -9.19 7.25
C CYS A 334 1.71 -7.90 7.34
N LEU A 335 1.51 -6.93 6.46
CA LEU A 335 2.21 -5.65 6.53
C LEU A 335 1.92 -4.89 7.83
N VAL A 336 0.71 -5.02 8.36
CA VAL A 336 0.30 -4.40 9.62
C VAL A 336 0.95 -5.07 10.83
N GLU A 337 1.19 -6.39 10.75
CA GLU A 337 1.64 -7.21 11.88
C GLU A 337 3.15 -7.24 11.98
N TYR A 338 3.67 -6.75 13.11
CA TYR A 338 5.12 -6.65 13.35
C TYR A 338 5.83 -8.01 13.38
N GLU A 339 5.15 -9.06 13.85
CA GLU A 339 5.70 -10.41 13.96
C GLU A 339 6.06 -11.01 12.59
N MET A 340 5.46 -10.52 11.51
CA MET A 340 5.71 -10.99 10.15
C MET A 340 7.03 -10.51 9.55
N LEU A 341 7.69 -9.54 10.16
CA LEU A 341 9.03 -9.05 9.74
C LEU A 341 10.14 -10.10 9.82
N ARG A 342 9.90 -11.20 10.51
CA ARG A 342 10.87 -12.31 10.61
C ARG A 342 10.97 -13.16 9.34
N PHE A 343 9.97 -13.06 8.45
CA PHE A 343 9.95 -13.81 7.21
C PHE A 343 10.49 -12.98 6.06
N PRO A 344 11.28 -13.57 5.14
CA PRO A 344 11.73 -12.85 3.95
C PRO A 344 10.57 -12.54 3.00
N PRO A 345 10.70 -11.48 2.19
CA PRO A 345 9.64 -11.03 1.28
C PRO A 345 9.09 -12.12 0.35
N SER A 346 9.96 -12.96 -0.18
CA SER A 346 9.56 -14.05 -1.08
C SER A 346 8.74 -15.14 -0.37
N LEU A 347 9.10 -15.48 0.88
CA LEU A 347 8.35 -16.46 1.66
C LEU A 347 6.98 -15.91 2.07
N LEU A 348 6.89 -14.63 2.42
CA LEU A 348 5.61 -13.96 2.67
C LEU A 348 4.69 -14.03 1.44
N ALA A 349 5.24 -13.77 0.24
CA ALA A 349 4.48 -13.83 -1.01
C ALA A 349 3.97 -15.25 -1.30
N ALA A 350 4.85 -16.25 -1.23
CA ALA A 350 4.48 -17.66 -1.46
C ALA A 350 3.43 -18.14 -0.45
N ALA A 351 3.63 -17.86 0.85
CA ALA A 351 2.69 -18.24 1.89
C ALA A 351 1.32 -17.56 1.76
N ALA A 352 1.27 -16.30 1.27
CA ALA A 352 0.01 -15.61 1.03
C ALA A 352 -0.81 -16.30 -0.07
N ILE A 353 -0.15 -16.71 -1.17
CA ILE A 353 -0.80 -17.40 -2.28
C ILE A 353 -1.25 -18.80 -1.84
N PHE A 354 -0.38 -19.56 -1.19
CA PHE A 354 -0.75 -20.87 -0.65
C PHE A 354 -1.94 -20.79 0.31
N THR A 355 -1.92 -19.84 1.25
CA THR A 355 -3.03 -19.66 2.20
C THR A 355 -4.33 -19.28 1.48
N ALA A 356 -4.24 -18.44 0.44
CA ALA A 356 -5.40 -18.04 -0.36
C ALA A 356 -5.95 -19.23 -1.18
N GLN A 357 -5.10 -20.06 -1.79
CA GLN A 357 -5.51 -21.28 -2.47
C GLN A 357 -6.23 -22.21 -1.50
N CYS A 358 -5.68 -22.47 -0.32
CA CYS A 358 -6.32 -23.28 0.72
C CYS A 358 -7.69 -22.72 1.14
N SER A 359 -7.86 -21.38 1.17
CA SER A 359 -9.17 -20.77 1.49
C SER A 359 -10.21 -21.01 0.39
N LEU A 360 -9.78 -21.04 -0.86
CA LEU A 360 -10.69 -21.20 -2.01
C LEU A 360 -11.01 -22.67 -2.30
N SER A 361 -10.02 -23.57 -2.17
CA SER A 361 -10.18 -24.99 -2.47
C SER A 361 -10.73 -25.80 -1.29
N GLY A 362 -10.60 -25.29 -0.04
CA GLY A 362 -10.96 -26.04 1.17
C GLY A 362 -10.00 -27.18 1.53
N CYS A 363 -8.91 -27.36 0.79
CA CYS A 363 -7.88 -28.37 1.02
C CYS A 363 -6.48 -27.77 0.84
N LYS A 364 -5.45 -28.51 1.25
CA LYS A 364 -4.07 -28.14 0.97
C LYS A 364 -3.75 -28.49 -0.47
N TYR A 365 -3.27 -27.51 -1.20
CA TYR A 365 -2.81 -27.70 -2.56
C TYR A 365 -1.65 -26.75 -2.87
N TRP A 366 -0.53 -27.31 -3.32
CA TRP A 366 0.64 -26.56 -3.76
C TRP A 366 1.23 -27.28 -4.97
N SER A 367 1.01 -26.74 -6.17
CA SER A 367 1.41 -27.38 -7.43
C SER A 367 2.93 -27.49 -7.56
N LYS A 368 3.41 -28.51 -8.29
CA LYS A 368 4.84 -28.65 -8.64
C LYS A 368 5.40 -27.41 -9.33
N THR A 369 4.58 -26.73 -10.16
CA THR A 369 4.92 -25.46 -10.80
C THR A 369 5.12 -24.36 -9.78
N SER A 370 4.22 -24.21 -8.79
CA SER A 370 4.38 -23.23 -7.72
C SER A 370 5.62 -23.51 -6.88
N GLU A 371 5.86 -24.74 -6.50
CA GLU A 371 7.07 -25.13 -5.75
C GLU A 371 8.37 -24.81 -6.52
N TRP A 372 8.40 -25.10 -7.82
CA TRP A 372 9.54 -24.82 -8.69
C TRP A 372 9.88 -23.34 -8.77
N TYR A 373 8.90 -22.49 -9.09
CA TYR A 373 9.13 -21.05 -9.29
C TYR A 373 9.33 -20.28 -7.98
N THR A 374 8.74 -20.75 -6.88
CA THR A 374 8.92 -20.11 -5.57
C THR A 374 10.14 -20.63 -4.83
N THR A 375 10.60 -21.85 -5.14
CA THR A 375 11.64 -22.59 -4.40
C THR A 375 11.25 -22.93 -2.96
N TYR A 376 9.95 -22.96 -2.63
CA TYR A 376 9.43 -23.30 -1.32
C TYR A 376 8.50 -24.51 -1.39
N SER A 377 8.75 -25.51 -0.53
CA SER A 377 7.80 -26.62 -0.31
C SER A 377 6.64 -26.17 0.57
N GLU A 378 5.52 -26.92 0.54
CA GLU A 378 4.36 -26.69 1.41
C GLU A 378 4.78 -26.61 2.88
N GLU A 379 5.64 -27.51 3.36
CA GLU A 379 6.09 -27.55 4.75
C GLU A 379 6.78 -26.24 5.19
N GLN A 380 7.60 -25.64 4.29
CA GLN A 380 8.29 -24.39 4.56
C GLN A 380 7.32 -23.20 4.67
N LEU A 381 6.17 -23.27 4.00
CA LEU A 381 5.15 -22.23 4.03
C LEU A 381 4.25 -22.29 5.28
N MET A 382 4.12 -23.47 5.89
CA MET A 382 3.12 -23.75 6.94
C MET A 382 3.18 -22.81 8.13
N GLU A 383 4.37 -22.48 8.66
CA GLU A 383 4.49 -21.59 9.82
C GLU A 383 3.95 -20.19 9.51
N CYS A 384 4.33 -19.64 8.36
CA CYS A 384 3.90 -18.33 7.90
C CYS A 384 2.38 -18.33 7.61
N SER A 385 1.88 -19.36 6.93
CA SER A 385 0.46 -19.53 6.59
C SER A 385 -0.44 -19.63 7.82
N ARG A 386 -0.04 -20.39 8.85
CA ARG A 386 -0.77 -20.45 10.14
C ARG A 386 -0.89 -19.07 10.80
N MET A 387 0.14 -18.26 10.72
CA MET A 387 0.06 -16.90 11.24
C MET A 387 -0.90 -16.04 10.41
N MET A 388 -0.86 -16.13 9.09
CA MET A 388 -1.79 -15.43 8.19
C MET A 388 -3.24 -15.80 8.48
N VAL A 389 -3.55 -17.08 8.68
CA VAL A 389 -4.89 -17.55 9.06
C VAL A 389 -5.36 -16.90 10.37
N ARG A 390 -4.48 -16.83 11.39
CA ARG A 390 -4.81 -16.16 12.66
C ARG A 390 -5.09 -14.68 12.50
N PHE A 391 -4.36 -13.98 11.64
CA PHE A 391 -4.59 -12.57 11.36
C PHE A 391 -5.88 -12.37 10.55
N HIS A 392 -6.15 -13.24 9.60
CA HIS A 392 -7.41 -13.21 8.85
C HIS A 392 -8.62 -13.35 9.78
N GLN A 393 -8.63 -14.34 10.67
CA GLN A 393 -9.69 -14.51 11.66
C GLN A 393 -9.90 -13.28 12.56
N LYS A 394 -8.83 -12.54 12.87
CA LYS A 394 -8.88 -11.34 13.72
C LYS A 394 -9.21 -10.07 12.96
N ALA A 395 -9.06 -10.02 11.65
CA ALA A 395 -9.13 -8.81 10.84
C ALA A 395 -10.47 -8.05 10.99
N GLY A 396 -11.60 -8.77 11.06
CA GLY A 396 -12.93 -8.17 11.22
C GLY A 396 -13.29 -7.73 12.64
N THR A 397 -12.61 -8.26 13.67
CA THR A 397 -12.92 -8.04 15.09
C THR A 397 -11.90 -7.12 15.79
N GLY A 398 -10.77 -6.89 15.16
CA GLY A 398 -9.68 -6.08 15.68
C GLY A 398 -9.98 -4.57 15.69
N LYS A 399 -9.01 -3.81 16.22
CA LYS A 399 -9.03 -2.34 16.20
C LYS A 399 -8.42 -1.76 14.93
N LEU A 400 -7.61 -2.55 14.23
CA LEU A 400 -6.96 -2.21 12.97
C LEU A 400 -7.78 -2.86 11.85
N THR A 401 -8.52 -2.08 11.13
CA THR A 401 -9.52 -2.55 10.15
C THR A 401 -9.35 -1.93 8.76
N GLY A 402 -8.26 -1.18 8.53
CA GLY A 402 -8.02 -0.51 7.26
C GLY A 402 -7.95 -1.49 6.09
N VAL A 403 -7.16 -2.56 6.23
CA VAL A 403 -7.06 -3.62 5.22
C VAL A 403 -8.41 -4.32 5.03
N GLN A 404 -9.07 -4.73 6.11
CA GLN A 404 -10.38 -5.38 6.06
C GLN A 404 -11.42 -4.52 5.33
N ARG A 405 -11.47 -3.22 5.59
CA ARG A 405 -12.41 -2.29 4.92
C ARG A 405 -12.09 -2.15 3.43
N LYS A 406 -10.81 -2.03 3.06
CA LYS A 406 -10.34 -1.96 1.68
C LYS A 406 -10.86 -3.17 0.89
N TYR A 407 -10.61 -4.38 1.39
CA TYR A 407 -10.97 -5.64 0.72
C TYR A 407 -12.42 -6.10 0.94
N SER A 408 -13.22 -5.34 1.69
CA SER A 408 -14.68 -5.56 1.82
C SER A 408 -15.49 -4.83 0.75
N THR A 409 -14.86 -4.16 -0.22
CA THR A 409 -15.51 -3.40 -1.28
C THR A 409 -15.58 -4.20 -2.58
N SER A 410 -16.51 -3.84 -3.47
CA SER A 410 -16.64 -4.47 -4.81
C SER A 410 -15.39 -4.33 -5.67
N LYS A 411 -14.69 -3.20 -5.57
CA LYS A 411 -13.41 -2.96 -6.26
C LYS A 411 -12.38 -4.07 -5.98
N TYR A 412 -12.40 -4.67 -4.80
CA TYR A 412 -11.52 -5.77 -4.37
C TYR A 412 -12.25 -7.10 -4.24
N GLY A 413 -13.33 -7.31 -5.03
CA GLY A 413 -14.04 -8.59 -5.11
C GLY A 413 -14.53 -9.14 -3.79
N TYR A 414 -14.72 -8.27 -2.77
CA TYR A 414 -15.11 -8.67 -1.40
C TYR A 414 -14.19 -9.74 -0.78
N ALA A 415 -12.91 -9.81 -1.16
CA ALA A 415 -11.96 -10.84 -0.71
C ALA A 415 -11.92 -11.00 0.81
N ALA A 416 -12.11 -9.94 1.57
CA ALA A 416 -12.16 -9.97 3.03
C ALA A 416 -13.38 -10.72 3.63
N LYS A 417 -14.36 -11.12 2.81
CA LYS A 417 -15.51 -11.92 3.24
C LYS A 417 -15.32 -13.43 3.04
N ILE A 418 -14.23 -13.83 2.37
CA ILE A 418 -13.89 -15.24 2.18
C ILE A 418 -13.44 -15.80 3.51
N GLU A 419 -13.82 -17.02 3.82
CA GLU A 419 -13.50 -17.67 5.08
C GLU A 419 -12.02 -18.06 5.16
N ALA A 420 -11.46 -17.93 6.37
CA ALA A 420 -10.09 -18.33 6.63
C ALA A 420 -9.95 -19.87 6.65
N PRO A 421 -8.87 -20.44 6.08
CA PRO A 421 -8.66 -21.91 6.04
C PRO A 421 -8.22 -22.43 7.41
N THR A 422 -9.18 -22.59 8.33
CA THR A 422 -8.92 -22.96 9.72
C THR A 422 -8.26 -24.31 9.90
N PHE A 423 -8.46 -25.24 8.95
CA PHE A 423 -7.83 -26.55 8.95
C PHE A 423 -6.29 -26.48 8.92
N LEU A 424 -5.69 -25.40 8.44
CA LEU A 424 -4.23 -25.19 8.52
C LEU A 424 -3.72 -25.01 9.95
N LEU A 425 -4.60 -24.68 10.91
CA LEU A 425 -4.25 -24.51 12.32
C LEU A 425 -4.24 -25.85 13.09
N GLU A 426 -4.92 -26.87 12.58
CA GLU A 426 -5.13 -28.16 13.22
C GLU A 426 -4.04 -29.18 12.89
N ALA A 427 -3.14 -28.87 11.95
CA ALA A 427 -2.09 -29.75 11.43
C ALA A 427 -0.76 -29.61 12.17
#